data_466e6551042c10531ec8ec6ce54c17b7
#
_entry.id   466e6551042c10531ec8ec6ce54c17b7
#
_cell.length_a   1.000
_cell.length_b   1.000
_cell.length_c   1.000
_cell.angle_alpha   90.00
_cell.angle_beta   90.00
_cell.angle_gamma   90.00
#
_symmetry.space_group_name_H-M   'P 1'
#
loop_
_entity.id
_entity.type
_entity.pdbx_description
1 polymer ?
#
loop_
_entity_poly.entity_id
_entity_poly.type
_entity_poly.pdbx_seq_one_letter_code
_entity_poly.pdbx_strand_id
1 'polypeptide(L)'
;FYLATESNPERLFAAFEGFNPREILVPENAAKQWSQAQTSSSFNELYQHLCDGRSITEIADYNFDPITGAQSVLGALGVLNLEGFGIDIKHPALGAAGALIYYATETLCAKPENLRQLREYRSDRTLLLDPATLRNLEIFKSAANTQEGSLLTAMDGCVTPAGSRLLERWMCAPELNLEEIKRRQDCVGEFVNAPGLATE
;
A
#
# COMPACT_ATOMS: atom_id res chain seq x y z
N PHE A 1 3.58 -4.03 7.43
CA PHE A 1 2.25 -4.49 7.08
C PHE A 1 1.25 -3.40 7.38
N TYR A 2 0.40 -3.06 6.41
CA TYR A 2 -0.54 -1.97 6.54
C TYR A 2 -1.97 -2.50 6.39
N LEU A 3 -2.87 -2.03 7.27
CA LEU A 3 -4.31 -2.23 7.16
C LEU A 3 -4.93 -0.93 6.67
N ALA A 4 -5.84 -1.03 5.72
CA ALA A 4 -6.65 0.10 5.26
C ALA A 4 -8.10 -0.34 5.09
N THR A 5 -9.01 0.56 5.40
CA THR A 5 -10.42 0.46 5.04
C THR A 5 -10.79 1.74 4.33
N GLU A 6 -11.21 1.63 3.09
CA GLU A 6 -11.55 2.79 2.28
C GLU A 6 -12.83 2.51 1.47
N SER A 7 -13.77 3.42 1.56
CA SER A 7 -15.03 3.37 0.80
C SER A 7 -15.04 4.31 -0.41
N ASN A 8 -14.09 5.26 -0.46
CA ASN A 8 -13.94 6.16 -1.59
C ASN A 8 -13.01 5.52 -2.65
N PRO A 9 -13.51 5.25 -3.88
CA PRO A 9 -12.72 4.60 -4.93
C PRO A 9 -11.45 5.36 -5.30
N GLU A 10 -11.47 6.69 -5.33
CA GLU A 10 -10.30 7.51 -5.69
C GLU A 10 -9.19 7.39 -4.64
N ARG A 11 -9.56 7.39 -3.34
CA ARG A 11 -8.60 7.20 -2.25
C ARG A 11 -8.02 5.79 -2.23
N LEU A 12 -8.88 4.80 -2.50
CA LEU A 12 -8.44 3.41 -2.63
C LEU A 12 -7.44 3.28 -3.76
N PHE A 13 -7.73 3.89 -4.92
CA PHE A 13 -6.83 3.91 -6.05
C PHE A 13 -5.49 4.58 -5.71
N ALA A 14 -5.51 5.75 -5.08
CA ALA A 14 -4.29 6.45 -4.66
C ALA A 14 -3.43 5.61 -3.70
N ALA A 15 -4.07 4.86 -2.78
CA ALA A 15 -3.37 3.93 -1.91
C ALA A 15 -2.70 2.80 -2.69
N PHE A 16 -3.40 2.20 -3.66
CA PHE A 16 -2.82 1.15 -4.52
C PHE A 16 -1.66 1.65 -5.36
N GLU A 17 -1.76 2.83 -5.96
CA GLU A 17 -0.65 3.43 -6.70
C GLU A 17 0.54 3.71 -5.78
N GLY A 18 0.29 4.22 -4.56
CA GLY A 18 1.34 4.48 -3.57
C GLY A 18 2.05 3.24 -3.05
N PHE A 19 1.37 2.08 -3.02
CA PHE A 19 1.99 0.81 -2.67
C PHE A 19 2.58 0.08 -3.87
N ASN A 20 2.14 0.41 -5.07
CA ASN A 20 2.54 -0.19 -6.34
C ASN A 20 2.66 -1.73 -6.27
N PRO A 21 1.59 -2.45 -5.87
CA PRO A 21 1.63 -3.88 -5.71
C PRO A 21 1.81 -4.56 -7.07
N ARG A 22 2.60 -5.61 -7.12
CA ARG A 22 2.76 -6.43 -8.32
C ARG A 22 1.67 -7.48 -8.46
N GLU A 23 1.10 -7.86 -7.33
CA GLU A 23 0.06 -8.88 -7.23
C GLU A 23 -1.03 -8.43 -6.26
N ILE A 24 -2.28 -8.68 -6.61
CA ILE A 24 -3.47 -8.34 -5.83
C ILE A 24 -4.27 -9.61 -5.58
N LEU A 25 -4.55 -9.91 -4.32
CA LEU A 25 -5.42 -11.01 -3.93
C LEU A 25 -6.87 -10.52 -3.83
N VAL A 26 -7.78 -11.27 -4.41
CA VAL A 26 -9.21 -10.95 -4.39
C VAL A 26 -10.03 -12.19 -4.03
N PRO A 27 -11.20 -12.03 -3.35
CA PRO A 27 -12.14 -13.12 -3.15
C PRO A 27 -12.75 -13.56 -4.48
N GLU A 28 -12.88 -14.89 -4.72
CA GLU A 28 -13.41 -15.44 -5.97
C GLU A 28 -14.81 -14.91 -6.33
N ASN A 29 -15.71 -14.78 -5.36
CA ASN A 29 -17.06 -14.27 -5.61
C ASN A 29 -17.06 -12.76 -5.91
N ALA A 30 -16.21 -11.99 -5.26
CA ALA A 30 -16.07 -10.57 -5.54
C ALA A 30 -15.51 -10.33 -6.95
N ALA A 31 -14.48 -11.07 -7.36
CA ALA A 31 -13.92 -11.00 -8.71
C ALA A 31 -14.99 -11.29 -9.78
N LYS A 32 -15.81 -12.32 -9.58
CA LYS A 32 -16.92 -12.66 -10.49
C LYS A 32 -17.96 -11.55 -10.55
N GLN A 33 -18.35 -10.97 -9.42
CA GLN A 33 -19.30 -9.85 -9.37
C GLN A 33 -18.75 -8.61 -10.07
N TRP A 34 -17.49 -8.27 -9.85
CA TRP A 34 -16.86 -7.08 -10.45
C TRP A 34 -16.66 -7.23 -11.96
N SER A 35 -16.35 -8.44 -12.45
CA SER A 35 -16.21 -8.70 -13.86
C SER A 35 -17.54 -8.74 -14.64
N GLN A 36 -18.66 -9.07 -13.96
CA GLN A 36 -19.99 -9.20 -14.55
C GLN A 36 -20.84 -7.93 -14.42
N ALA A 37 -20.45 -6.98 -13.57
CA ALA A 37 -21.22 -5.76 -13.36
C ALA A 37 -21.19 -4.89 -14.62
N GLN A 38 -22.27 -4.93 -15.39
CA GLN A 38 -22.54 -4.06 -16.54
C GLN A 38 -22.87 -2.62 -16.15
N THR A 39 -22.81 -2.28 -14.88
CA THR A 39 -23.13 -0.96 -14.36
C THR A 39 -21.82 -0.20 -14.19
N SER A 40 -21.76 0.99 -14.78
CA SER A 40 -20.70 1.99 -14.60
C SER A 40 -20.64 2.46 -13.15
N SER A 41 -20.18 1.61 -12.26
CA SER A 41 -19.82 2.05 -10.92
C SER A 41 -18.33 2.44 -10.96
N SER A 42 -17.99 3.52 -10.28
CA SER A 42 -16.61 3.96 -10.05
C SER A 42 -15.70 2.81 -9.56
N PHE A 43 -16.31 1.80 -8.97
CA PHE A 43 -15.63 0.59 -8.48
C PHE A 43 -15.20 -0.35 -9.62
N ASN A 44 -15.98 -0.47 -10.70
CA ASN A 44 -15.61 -1.28 -11.86
C ASN A 44 -14.46 -0.64 -12.64
N GLU A 45 -14.51 0.67 -12.81
CA GLU A 45 -13.42 1.43 -13.44
C GLU A 45 -12.14 1.28 -12.61
N LEU A 46 -12.25 1.38 -11.29
CA LEU A 46 -11.14 1.14 -10.37
C LEU A 46 -10.59 -0.28 -10.52
N TYR A 47 -11.44 -1.31 -10.52
CA TYR A 47 -11.02 -2.70 -10.65
C TYR A 47 -10.32 -2.96 -11.98
N GLN A 48 -10.88 -2.47 -13.09
CA GLN A 48 -10.24 -2.56 -14.41
C GLN A 48 -8.85 -1.91 -14.42
N HIS A 49 -8.74 -0.77 -13.78
CA HIS A 49 -7.48 -0.02 -13.68
C HIS A 49 -6.46 -0.72 -12.77
N LEU A 50 -6.92 -1.37 -11.68
CA LEU A 50 -6.07 -2.17 -10.81
C LEU A 50 -5.56 -3.45 -11.49
N CYS A 51 -6.34 -4.01 -12.40
CA CYS A 51 -5.95 -5.19 -13.20
C CYS A 51 -4.91 -4.85 -14.27
N ASP A 52 -4.80 -3.58 -14.68
CA ASP A 52 -3.91 -3.18 -15.77
C ASP A 52 -2.44 -3.28 -15.33
N GLY A 53 -1.72 -4.23 -15.93
CA GLY A 53 -0.30 -4.46 -15.66
C GLY A 53 0.03 -5.16 -14.34
N ARG A 54 -0.98 -5.67 -13.59
CA ARG A 54 -0.79 -6.38 -12.31
C ARG A 54 -1.35 -7.80 -12.37
N SER A 55 -0.75 -8.69 -11.62
CA SER A 55 -1.28 -10.04 -11.43
C SER A 55 -2.45 -10.02 -10.45
N ILE A 56 -3.57 -10.63 -10.83
CA ILE A 56 -4.73 -10.82 -9.95
C ILE A 56 -4.81 -12.30 -9.60
N THR A 57 -4.79 -12.59 -8.32
CA THR A 57 -4.91 -13.96 -7.81
C THR A 57 -6.21 -14.09 -7.03
N GLU A 58 -7.09 -14.95 -7.52
CA GLU A 58 -8.35 -15.28 -6.86
C GLU A 58 -8.12 -16.37 -5.83
N ILE A 59 -8.59 -16.16 -4.61
CA ILE A 59 -8.57 -17.16 -3.55
C ILE A 59 -9.95 -17.28 -2.91
N ALA A 60 -10.22 -18.43 -2.31
CA ALA A 60 -11.53 -18.75 -1.77
C ALA A 60 -11.97 -17.72 -0.71
N ASP A 61 -13.24 -17.33 -0.74
CA ASP A 61 -13.82 -16.27 0.07
C ASP A 61 -13.63 -16.45 1.57
N TYR A 62 -13.63 -17.71 2.05
CA TYR A 62 -13.45 -17.99 3.48
C TYR A 62 -12.10 -17.55 4.02
N ASN A 63 -11.09 -17.36 3.17
CA ASN A 63 -9.79 -16.86 3.60
C ASN A 63 -9.85 -15.36 4.00
N PHE A 64 -10.90 -14.65 3.57
CA PHE A 64 -11.13 -13.24 3.91
C PHE A 64 -12.03 -13.06 5.14
N ASP A 65 -12.32 -14.13 5.89
CA ASP A 65 -13.10 -14.00 7.13
C ASP A 65 -12.33 -13.19 8.18
N PRO A 66 -12.91 -12.09 8.74
CA PRO A 66 -12.20 -11.21 9.67
C PRO A 66 -11.79 -11.90 10.97
N ILE A 67 -12.56 -12.88 11.46
CA ILE A 67 -12.28 -13.57 12.72
C ILE A 67 -11.06 -14.48 12.55
N THR A 68 -11.08 -15.28 11.50
CA THR A 68 -9.97 -16.16 11.14
C THR A 68 -8.73 -15.35 10.77
N GLY A 69 -8.95 -14.25 10.05
CA GLY A 69 -7.89 -13.31 9.68
C GLY A 69 -7.20 -12.68 10.88
N ALA A 70 -7.96 -12.28 11.90
CA ALA A 70 -7.42 -11.75 13.14
C ALA A 70 -6.52 -12.78 13.84
N GLN A 71 -6.95 -14.04 13.91
CA GLN A 71 -6.16 -15.13 14.51
C GLN A 71 -4.86 -15.37 13.72
N SER A 72 -4.92 -15.34 12.39
CA SER A 72 -3.76 -15.49 11.53
C SER A 72 -2.75 -14.36 11.75
N VAL A 73 -3.23 -13.10 11.88
CA VAL A 73 -2.39 -11.94 12.17
C VAL A 73 -1.72 -12.06 13.54
N LEU A 74 -2.47 -12.42 14.59
CA LEU A 74 -1.92 -12.64 15.94
C LEU A 74 -0.83 -13.71 15.92
N GLY A 75 -1.10 -14.84 15.23
CA GLY A 75 -0.15 -15.94 15.10
C GLY A 75 1.12 -15.56 14.33
N ALA A 76 0.99 -14.77 13.26
CA ALA A 76 2.11 -14.32 12.45
C ALA A 76 3.00 -13.31 13.18
N LEU A 77 2.39 -12.42 13.97
CA LEU A 77 3.11 -11.44 14.80
C LEU A 77 3.65 -12.01 16.11
N GLY A 78 3.16 -13.17 16.53
CA GLY A 78 3.53 -13.79 17.82
C GLY A 78 3.02 -13.01 19.03
N VAL A 79 1.85 -12.37 18.93
CA VAL A 79 1.26 -11.52 19.98
C VAL A 79 -0.11 -12.03 20.43
N LEU A 80 -0.53 -11.67 21.64
CA LEU A 80 -1.80 -12.08 22.22
C LEU A 80 -2.97 -11.16 21.85
N ASN A 81 -2.69 -9.88 21.55
CA ASN A 81 -3.68 -8.90 21.14
C ASN A 81 -3.07 -7.87 20.18
N LEU A 82 -3.92 -7.06 19.53
CA LEU A 82 -3.50 -6.01 18.59
C LEU A 82 -3.52 -4.61 19.19
N GLU A 83 -3.84 -4.47 20.48
CA GLU A 83 -3.94 -3.17 21.15
C GLU A 83 -2.61 -2.40 21.15
N GLY A 84 -1.48 -3.12 21.27
CA GLY A 84 -0.14 -2.54 21.17
C GLY A 84 0.18 -1.90 19.82
N PHE A 85 -0.61 -2.23 18.78
CA PHE A 85 -0.54 -1.61 17.45
C PHE A 85 -1.63 -0.57 17.23
N GLY A 86 -2.51 -0.31 18.21
CA GLY A 86 -3.65 0.60 18.10
C GLY A 86 -4.77 0.08 17.17
N ILE A 87 -4.88 -1.22 16.98
CA ILE A 87 -5.83 -1.86 16.05
C ILE A 87 -6.85 -2.67 16.85
N ASP A 88 -8.15 -2.42 16.55
CA ASP A 88 -9.23 -3.23 17.10
C ASP A 88 -9.23 -4.62 16.47
N ILE A 89 -9.42 -5.67 17.30
CA ILE A 89 -9.52 -7.06 16.84
C ILE A 89 -10.70 -7.29 15.87
N LYS A 90 -11.67 -6.38 15.86
CA LYS A 90 -12.83 -6.41 14.95
C LYS A 90 -12.62 -5.57 13.68
N HIS A 91 -11.41 -5.06 13.46
CA HIS A 91 -11.13 -4.25 12.28
C HIS A 91 -11.40 -5.04 10.99
N PRO A 92 -12.24 -4.54 10.06
CA PRO A 92 -12.70 -5.29 8.89
C PRO A 92 -11.57 -5.72 7.96
N ALA A 93 -10.48 -4.95 7.86
CA ALA A 93 -9.34 -5.29 7.03
C ALA A 93 -8.52 -6.48 7.55
N LEU A 94 -8.82 -7.01 8.75
CA LEU A 94 -8.12 -8.20 9.26
C LEU A 94 -8.41 -9.45 8.43
N GLY A 95 -9.59 -9.53 7.78
CA GLY A 95 -9.87 -10.58 6.81
C GLY A 95 -8.90 -10.58 5.64
N ALA A 96 -8.71 -9.43 5.01
CA ALA A 96 -7.74 -9.28 3.92
C ALA A 96 -6.29 -9.52 4.38
N ALA A 97 -5.96 -9.12 5.60
CA ALA A 97 -4.65 -9.38 6.19
C ALA A 97 -4.41 -10.88 6.41
N GLY A 98 -5.42 -11.60 6.91
CA GLY A 98 -5.36 -13.05 7.06
C GLY A 98 -5.20 -13.78 5.74
N ALA A 99 -5.96 -13.37 4.72
CA ALA A 99 -5.85 -13.89 3.37
C ALA A 99 -4.43 -13.72 2.80
N LEU A 100 -3.82 -12.56 3.00
CA LEU A 100 -2.46 -12.29 2.56
C LEU A 100 -1.43 -13.16 3.30
N ILE A 101 -1.58 -13.34 4.61
CA ILE A 101 -0.70 -14.21 5.41
C ILE A 101 -0.85 -15.67 4.98
N TYR A 102 -2.09 -16.13 4.77
CA TYR A 102 -2.37 -17.47 4.27
C TYR A 102 -1.67 -17.69 2.91
N TYR A 103 -1.91 -16.82 1.95
CA TYR A 103 -1.31 -16.92 0.63
C TYR A 103 0.23 -16.89 0.67
N ALA A 104 0.81 -15.98 1.44
CA ALA A 104 2.25 -15.92 1.59
C ALA A 104 2.83 -17.19 2.22
N THR A 105 2.13 -17.78 3.19
CA THR A 105 2.55 -19.03 3.84
C THR A 105 2.50 -20.20 2.88
N GLU A 106 1.42 -20.33 2.11
CA GLU A 106 1.26 -21.38 1.10
C GLU A 106 2.30 -21.25 -0.02
N THR A 107 2.52 -20.03 -0.51
CA THR A 107 3.46 -19.76 -1.62
C THR A 107 4.92 -19.94 -1.18
N LEU A 108 5.28 -19.48 0.01
CA LEU A 108 6.64 -19.58 0.55
C LEU A 108 6.91 -20.93 1.23
N CYS A 109 5.87 -21.74 1.45
CA CYS A 109 5.93 -22.97 2.28
C CYS A 109 6.57 -22.73 3.66
N ALA A 110 6.52 -21.51 4.17
CA ALA A 110 7.08 -21.09 5.45
C ALA A 110 6.33 -19.88 6.02
N LYS A 111 6.31 -19.74 7.34
CA LYS A 111 5.74 -18.55 7.97
C LYS A 111 6.54 -17.30 7.59
N PRO A 112 5.86 -16.18 7.26
CA PRO A 112 6.54 -14.93 6.93
C PRO A 112 7.18 -14.31 8.19
N GLU A 113 8.45 -14.64 8.46
CA GLU A 113 9.19 -14.18 9.65
C GLU A 113 9.46 -12.67 9.68
N ASN A 114 9.26 -12.00 8.54
CA ASN A 114 9.52 -10.56 8.39
C ASN A 114 8.36 -9.67 8.84
N LEU A 115 7.21 -10.24 9.23
CA LEU A 115 6.06 -9.50 9.76
C LEU A 115 6.32 -9.11 11.22
N ARG A 116 6.84 -7.91 11.43
CA ARG A 116 7.15 -7.39 12.77
C ARG A 116 6.27 -6.24 13.22
N GLN A 117 5.61 -5.57 12.29
CA GLN A 117 4.82 -4.37 12.56
C GLN A 117 3.53 -4.39 11.77
N LEU A 118 2.45 -3.99 12.44
CA LEU A 118 1.14 -3.75 11.87
C LEU A 118 0.79 -2.28 12.06
N ARG A 119 0.37 -1.59 11.01
CA ARG A 119 -0.02 -0.18 11.05
C ARG A 119 -1.31 0.04 10.30
N GLU A 120 -2.16 0.89 10.84
CA GLU A 120 -3.31 1.38 10.10
C GLU A 120 -2.84 2.43 9.07
N TYR A 121 -3.19 2.22 7.80
CA TYR A 121 -3.01 3.22 6.77
C TYR A 121 -4.21 4.16 6.77
N ARG A 122 -3.98 5.43 6.97
CA ARG A 122 -5.00 6.47 7.01
C ARG A 122 -4.87 7.37 5.80
N SER A 123 -5.79 7.23 4.87
CA SER A 123 -5.86 8.04 3.67
C SER A 123 -6.24 9.52 3.93
N ASP A 124 -6.81 9.82 5.09
CA ASP A 124 -7.18 11.18 5.51
C ASP A 124 -6.00 12.07 5.88
N ARG A 125 -4.82 11.49 6.10
CA ARG A 125 -3.58 12.21 6.44
C ARG A 125 -2.74 12.61 5.24
N THR A 126 -3.10 12.15 4.06
CA THR A 126 -2.32 12.41 2.84
C THR A 126 -3.13 13.18 1.82
N LEU A 127 -2.44 14.00 1.02
CA LEU A 127 -3.03 14.68 -0.12
C LEU A 127 -3.48 13.64 -1.15
N LEU A 128 -4.76 13.70 -1.52
CA LEU A 128 -5.29 12.88 -2.58
C LEU A 128 -4.82 13.42 -3.93
N LEU A 129 -4.04 12.63 -4.64
CA LEU A 129 -3.65 12.87 -6.02
C LEU A 129 -4.37 11.87 -6.90
N ASP A 130 -5.25 12.36 -7.77
CA ASP A 130 -5.94 11.49 -8.72
C ASP A 130 -4.99 11.01 -9.84
N PRO A 131 -5.34 9.93 -10.56
CA PRO A 131 -4.49 9.37 -11.60
C PRO A 131 -4.16 10.34 -12.74
N ALA A 132 -5.08 11.26 -13.05
CA ALA A 132 -4.85 12.27 -14.09
C ALA A 132 -3.81 13.28 -13.61
N THR A 133 -3.89 13.72 -12.36
CA THR A 133 -2.91 14.61 -11.73
C THR A 133 -1.53 13.97 -11.69
N LEU A 134 -1.41 12.72 -11.22
CA LEU A 134 -0.12 11.99 -11.19
C LEU A 134 0.50 11.88 -12.59
N ARG A 135 -0.31 11.63 -13.60
CA ARG A 135 0.11 11.51 -15.00
C ARG A 135 0.50 12.86 -15.59
N ASN A 136 -0.33 13.90 -15.37
CA ASN A 136 -0.09 15.23 -15.92
C ASN A 136 1.15 15.91 -15.31
N LEU A 137 1.44 15.60 -14.05
CA LEU A 137 2.67 16.05 -13.38
C LEU A 137 3.88 15.15 -13.69
N GLU A 138 3.70 14.12 -14.51
CA GLU A 138 4.75 13.17 -14.89
C GLU A 138 5.50 12.58 -13.67
N ILE A 139 4.77 12.28 -12.60
CA ILE A 139 5.38 11.85 -11.34
C ILE A 139 6.16 10.54 -11.53
N PHE A 140 5.54 9.52 -12.14
CA PHE A 140 6.12 8.17 -12.30
C PHE A 140 6.48 7.82 -13.74
N LYS A 141 5.85 8.48 -14.70
CA LYS A 141 6.08 8.26 -16.12
C LYS A 141 6.08 9.60 -16.84
N SER A 142 7.01 9.77 -17.77
CA SER A 142 7.07 10.92 -18.67
C SER A 142 5.92 10.91 -19.70
N ALA A 143 5.76 11.98 -20.46
CA ALA A 143 4.83 12.06 -21.57
C ALA A 143 5.04 10.93 -22.61
N ALA A 144 6.24 10.38 -22.73
CA ALA A 144 6.55 9.20 -23.54
C ALA A 144 6.12 7.86 -22.92
N ASN A 145 5.44 7.88 -21.77
CA ASN A 145 5.02 6.69 -21.01
C ASN A 145 6.19 5.79 -20.56
N THR A 146 7.36 6.36 -20.37
CA THR A 146 8.56 5.71 -19.83
C THR A 146 8.86 6.24 -18.42
N GLN A 147 9.59 5.48 -17.61
CA GLN A 147 10.08 5.98 -16.32
C GLN A 147 11.15 7.06 -16.50
N GLU A 148 11.93 6.94 -17.55
CA GLU A 148 12.95 7.92 -17.92
C GLU A 148 12.29 9.27 -18.22
N GLY A 149 12.80 10.34 -17.61
CA GLY A 149 12.24 11.69 -17.71
C GLY A 149 11.11 11.97 -16.71
N SER A 150 10.70 11.01 -15.87
CA SER A 150 9.73 11.27 -14.82
C SER A 150 10.34 12.06 -13.65
N LEU A 151 9.48 12.74 -12.87
CA LEU A 151 9.89 13.47 -11.68
C LEU A 151 10.56 12.53 -10.65
N LEU A 152 10.02 11.32 -10.46
CA LEU A 152 10.61 10.32 -9.57
C LEU A 152 12.05 10.00 -10.01
N THR A 153 12.26 9.68 -11.28
CA THR A 153 13.60 9.37 -11.80
C THR A 153 14.58 10.54 -11.65
N ALA A 154 14.11 11.76 -11.82
CA ALA A 154 14.92 12.96 -11.67
C ALA A 154 15.32 13.24 -10.21
N MET A 155 14.49 12.81 -9.24
CA MET A 155 14.71 13.04 -7.81
C MET A 155 15.34 11.84 -7.09
N ASP A 156 15.26 10.63 -7.66
CA ASP A 156 15.76 9.40 -6.99
C ASP A 156 17.29 9.33 -7.03
N GLY A 157 17.89 9.90 -5.99
CA GLY A 157 19.31 9.73 -5.66
C GLY A 157 19.55 8.70 -4.54
N CYS A 158 18.56 7.83 -4.25
CA CYS A 158 18.65 6.89 -3.15
C CYS A 158 19.67 5.79 -3.40
N VAL A 159 20.51 5.51 -2.39
CA VAL A 159 21.51 4.44 -2.45
C VAL A 159 20.87 3.05 -2.27
N THR A 160 19.72 2.98 -1.57
CA THR A 160 19.08 1.71 -1.23
C THR A 160 17.71 1.58 -1.91
N PRO A 161 17.32 0.36 -2.33
CA PRO A 161 15.97 0.11 -2.86
C PRO A 161 14.84 0.45 -1.87
N ALA A 162 15.13 0.43 -0.57
CA ALA A 162 14.18 0.81 0.46
C ALA A 162 13.94 2.33 0.47
N GLY A 163 14.99 3.11 0.25
CA GLY A 163 14.92 4.56 0.10
C GLY A 163 14.09 4.95 -1.13
N SER A 164 14.38 4.36 -2.29
CA SER A 164 13.62 4.62 -3.53
C SER A 164 12.13 4.32 -3.35
N ARG A 165 11.77 3.18 -2.73
CA ARG A 165 10.37 2.86 -2.43
C ARG A 165 9.72 3.83 -1.45
N LEU A 166 10.48 4.37 -0.50
CA LEU A 166 9.98 5.37 0.43
C LEU A 166 9.72 6.70 -0.28
N LEU A 167 10.64 7.13 -1.14
CA LEU A 167 10.50 8.33 -1.97
C LEU A 167 9.26 8.23 -2.87
N GLU A 168 9.13 7.12 -3.61
CA GLU A 168 7.97 6.83 -4.46
C GLU A 168 6.66 6.97 -3.68
N ARG A 169 6.57 6.36 -2.49
CA ARG A 169 5.39 6.44 -1.62
C ARG A 169 5.11 7.86 -1.14
N TRP A 170 6.13 8.65 -0.79
CA TRP A 170 5.94 10.04 -0.38
C TRP A 170 5.46 10.93 -1.53
N MET A 171 5.90 10.65 -2.75
CA MET A 171 5.43 11.38 -3.93
C MET A 171 4.01 11.02 -4.33
N CYS A 172 3.61 9.76 -4.15
CA CYS A 172 2.22 9.31 -4.37
C CYS A 172 1.22 9.88 -3.37
N ALA A 173 1.62 9.98 -2.12
CA ALA A 173 0.75 10.34 -1.01
C ALA A 173 1.46 11.37 -0.10
N PRO A 174 1.52 12.63 -0.55
CA PRO A 174 2.14 13.71 0.21
C PRO A 174 1.44 13.93 1.56
N GLU A 175 2.23 14.14 2.60
CA GLU A 175 1.74 14.35 3.96
C GLU A 175 1.01 15.69 4.09
N LEU A 176 -0.12 15.71 4.81
CA LEU A 176 -0.89 16.92 5.11
C LEU A 176 -0.60 17.48 6.50
N ASN A 177 -0.08 16.65 7.42
CA ASN A 177 0.22 17.10 8.76
C ASN A 177 1.50 17.95 8.78
N LEU A 178 1.35 19.23 9.12
CA LEU A 178 2.45 20.20 9.12
C LEU A 178 3.58 19.82 10.09
N GLU A 179 3.26 19.25 11.25
CA GLU A 179 4.27 18.83 12.23
C GLU A 179 5.09 17.66 11.71
N GLU A 180 4.44 16.70 11.07
CA GLU A 180 5.13 15.57 10.43
C GLU A 180 5.99 16.02 9.25
N ILE A 181 5.52 16.98 8.44
CA ILE A 181 6.31 17.58 7.36
C ILE A 181 7.57 18.23 7.92
N LYS A 182 7.43 19.07 8.95
CA LYS A 182 8.56 19.72 9.60
C LYS A 182 9.54 18.70 10.18
N ARG A 183 9.03 17.69 10.89
CA ARG A 183 9.86 16.61 11.45
C ARG A 183 10.69 15.92 10.37
N ARG A 184 10.10 15.62 9.20
CA ARG A 184 10.84 15.03 8.07
C ARG A 184 11.90 15.99 7.52
N GLN A 185 11.57 17.27 7.39
CA GLN A 185 12.51 18.29 6.95
C GLN A 185 13.68 18.46 7.92
N ASP A 186 13.42 18.46 9.22
CA ASP A 186 14.45 18.54 10.25
C ASP A 186 15.39 17.34 10.19
N CYS A 187 14.85 16.12 10.06
CA CYS A 187 15.66 14.92 9.87
C CYS A 187 16.56 15.00 8.61
N VAL A 188 16.01 15.45 7.50
CA VAL A 188 16.80 15.64 6.26
C VAL A 188 17.88 16.70 6.48
N GLY A 189 17.53 17.80 7.17
CA GLY A 189 18.47 18.88 7.52
C GLY A 189 19.65 18.40 8.35
N GLU A 190 19.41 17.51 9.32
CA GLU A 190 20.50 16.92 10.12
C GLU A 190 21.48 16.12 9.27
N PHE A 191 20.99 15.28 8.33
CA PHE A 191 21.86 14.53 7.41
C PHE A 191 22.63 15.45 6.45
N VAL A 192 22.01 16.51 5.95
CA VAL A 192 22.66 17.50 5.08
C VAL A 192 23.79 18.24 5.83
N ASN A 193 23.55 18.59 7.11
CA ASN A 193 24.52 19.32 7.92
C ASN A 193 25.61 18.43 8.52
N ALA A 194 25.39 17.11 8.59
CA ALA A 194 26.33 16.13 9.13
C ALA A 194 26.53 14.95 8.15
N PRO A 195 27.24 15.16 7.02
CA PRO A 195 27.39 14.14 5.99
C PRO A 195 28.00 12.81 6.47
N GLY A 196 28.77 12.84 7.56
CA GLY A 196 29.34 11.65 8.19
C GLY A 196 28.29 10.65 8.71
N LEU A 197 27.09 11.12 9.06
CA LEU A 197 25.99 10.24 9.51
C LEU A 197 25.38 9.41 8.36
N ALA A 198 25.60 9.80 7.11
CA ALA A 198 25.08 9.11 5.94
C ALA A 198 26.03 8.02 5.41
N THR A 199 27.25 7.91 5.98
CA THR A 199 28.30 6.99 5.52
C THR A 199 28.54 5.81 6.46
N GLU A 200 27.90 5.77 7.61
CA GLU A 200 27.86 4.64 8.55
C GLU A 200 26.63 3.73 8.29
#